data_28b3b85c635ba560a50444fc6cbc967e
#
_entry.id   28b3b85c635ba560a50444fc6cbc967e
#
_cell.length_a   1.000
_cell.length_b   1.000
_cell.length_c   1.000
_cell.angle_alpha   90.00
_cell.angle_beta   90.00
_cell.angle_gamma   90.00
#
_symmetry.space_group_name_H-M   'P 1'
#
loop_
_entity.id
_entity.type
_entity.pdbx_description
1 polymer ?
#
loop_
_entity_poly.entity_id
_entity_poly.type
_entity_poly.pdbx_seq_one_letter_code
_entity_poly.pdbx_strand_id
1 'polypeptide(L)'
;MRLSTLSALACSTSVPITMCAPSVTALALTALEGRLLELCAPVFAPRIQIPEPAAVAAINAQISALETTLGEPLGVEATAAAVQGDWRLVFSDSASICKEGLLGYGAIPFVSSLAVLQRLSSGSVPAQTIEALELPLGAKNAVALKGEWRIDEDDEGCILVCEYAKTELGGATLPNPPQVQTGPQVVAAASVHAGERVRVERNAAGATTVWARQDVSIEAQLDELLK
;
A
#
# COMPACT_ATOMS: atom_id res chain seq x y z
N MET A 1 -11.78 1.32 -70.93
CA MET A 1 -11.22 1.78 -69.68
C MET A 1 -12.24 2.65 -68.95
N ARG A 2 -12.90 2.13 -67.93
CA ARG A 2 -13.79 2.90 -67.02
C ARG A 2 -13.24 2.84 -65.62
N LEU A 3 -12.85 3.98 -65.09
CA LEU A 3 -12.45 4.18 -63.71
C LEU A 3 -13.71 4.38 -62.85
N SER A 4 -13.93 3.49 -61.91
CA SER A 4 -14.97 3.63 -60.87
C SER A 4 -14.35 4.20 -59.62
N THR A 5 -14.74 5.41 -59.26
CA THR A 5 -14.43 6.07 -58.00
C THR A 5 -15.32 5.53 -56.89
N LEU A 6 -14.72 4.87 -55.89
CA LEU A 6 -15.38 4.47 -54.64
C LEU A 6 -15.22 5.63 -53.65
N SER A 7 -16.33 6.30 -53.33
CA SER A 7 -16.43 7.23 -52.20
C SER A 7 -16.61 6.44 -50.91
N ALA A 8 -15.63 6.54 -50.02
CA ALA A 8 -15.75 6.03 -48.64
C ALA A 8 -16.49 7.07 -47.76
N LEU A 9 -17.69 6.76 -47.33
CA LEU A 9 -18.40 7.49 -46.28
C LEU A 9 -17.79 7.08 -44.94
N ALA A 10 -17.05 7.99 -44.32
CA ALA A 10 -16.63 7.86 -42.94
C ALA A 10 -17.81 8.25 -42.00
N CYS A 11 -18.46 7.23 -41.43
CA CYS A 11 -19.49 7.43 -40.41
C CYS A 11 -18.78 7.62 -39.04
N SER A 12 -18.61 8.88 -38.66
CA SER A 12 -18.08 9.23 -37.32
C SER A 12 -19.21 9.09 -36.33
N THR A 13 -19.32 7.96 -35.63
CA THR A 13 -20.19 7.79 -34.47
C THR A 13 -19.48 8.33 -33.22
N SER A 14 -19.74 9.58 -32.89
CA SER A 14 -19.41 10.13 -31.59
C SER A 14 -20.29 9.48 -30.52
N VAL A 15 -19.72 8.53 -29.77
CA VAL A 15 -20.36 7.98 -28.56
C VAL A 15 -20.35 9.09 -27.49
N PRO A 16 -21.48 9.55 -26.98
CA PRO A 16 -21.49 10.51 -25.87
C PRO A 16 -20.91 9.83 -24.64
N ILE A 17 -19.80 10.36 -24.11
CA ILE A 17 -19.26 9.98 -22.81
C ILE A 17 -20.24 10.52 -21.77
N THR A 18 -21.18 9.68 -21.33
CA THR A 18 -22.04 9.99 -20.20
C THR A 18 -21.18 9.95 -18.96
N MET A 19 -20.74 11.10 -18.46
CA MET A 19 -20.13 11.20 -17.13
C MET A 19 -21.18 10.83 -16.10
N CYS A 20 -21.15 9.59 -15.63
CA CYS A 20 -22.00 9.15 -14.53
C CYS A 20 -21.55 9.89 -13.26
N ALA A 21 -22.41 10.65 -12.62
CA ALA A 21 -22.10 11.27 -11.34
C ALA A 21 -21.80 10.17 -10.31
N PRO A 22 -20.77 10.35 -9.45
CA PRO A 22 -20.45 9.36 -8.43
C PRO A 22 -21.65 9.14 -7.52
N SER A 23 -21.86 7.91 -7.08
CA SER A 23 -22.94 7.59 -6.14
C SER A 23 -22.71 8.29 -4.80
N VAL A 24 -23.77 8.54 -4.05
CA VAL A 24 -23.68 9.14 -2.70
C VAL A 24 -22.74 8.33 -1.80
N THR A 25 -22.76 7.01 -1.93
CA THR A 25 -21.86 6.10 -1.20
C THR A 25 -20.40 6.31 -1.59
N ALA A 26 -20.07 6.48 -2.87
CA ALA A 26 -18.71 6.75 -3.33
C ALA A 26 -18.17 8.08 -2.78
N LEU A 27 -18.99 9.12 -2.76
CA LEU A 27 -18.61 10.41 -2.17
C LEU A 27 -18.39 10.30 -0.65
N ALA A 28 -19.21 9.54 0.06
CA ALA A 28 -19.06 9.30 1.49
C ALA A 28 -17.77 8.54 1.79
N LEU A 29 -17.46 7.49 1.03
CA LEU A 29 -16.22 6.72 1.18
C LEU A 29 -14.99 7.60 0.94
N THR A 30 -14.96 8.38 -0.12
CA THR A 30 -13.84 9.30 -0.42
C THR A 30 -13.62 10.32 0.71
N ALA A 31 -14.71 10.83 1.32
CA ALA A 31 -14.61 11.74 2.46
C ALA A 31 -14.06 11.04 3.71
N LEU A 32 -14.49 9.81 3.99
CA LEU A 32 -14.00 9.01 5.12
C LEU A 32 -12.52 8.65 4.94
N GLU A 33 -12.09 8.26 3.74
CA GLU A 33 -10.67 8.01 3.41
C GLU A 33 -9.83 9.29 3.59
N GLY A 34 -10.31 10.42 3.10
CA GLY A 34 -9.65 11.71 3.30
C GLY A 34 -9.46 12.03 4.78
N ARG A 35 -10.49 11.84 5.60
CA ARG A 35 -10.41 12.06 7.03
C ARG A 35 -9.45 11.10 7.73
N LEU A 36 -9.41 9.82 7.32
CA LEU A 36 -8.45 8.86 7.85
C LEU A 36 -7.01 9.28 7.56
N LEU A 37 -6.71 9.73 6.33
CA LEU A 37 -5.38 10.23 5.96
C LEU A 37 -4.97 11.47 6.76
N GLU A 38 -5.90 12.40 7.02
CA GLU A 38 -5.64 13.57 7.89
C GLU A 38 -5.26 13.16 9.31
N LEU A 39 -5.94 12.14 9.88
CA LEU A 39 -5.62 11.62 11.21
C LEU A 39 -4.26 10.90 11.25
N CYS A 40 -3.90 10.20 10.17
CA CYS A 40 -2.63 9.48 10.06
C CYS A 40 -1.44 10.40 9.79
N ALA A 41 -1.63 11.53 9.09
CA ALA A 41 -0.55 12.39 8.62
C ALA A 41 0.47 12.81 9.68
N PRO A 42 0.11 13.18 10.92
CA PRO A 42 1.07 13.54 11.95
C PRO A 42 1.75 12.35 12.62
N VAL A 43 1.22 11.13 12.47
CA VAL A 43 1.63 9.97 13.27
C VAL A 43 3.02 9.49 12.89
N PHE A 44 3.31 9.39 11.58
CA PHE A 44 4.58 8.91 11.05
C PHE A 44 5.43 10.00 10.38
N ALA A 45 5.24 11.24 10.78
CA ALA A 45 6.05 12.35 10.33
C ALA A 45 6.97 12.86 11.47
N PRO A 46 8.29 13.00 11.25
CA PRO A 46 9.07 12.71 10.02
C PRO A 46 9.53 11.24 9.86
N ARG A 47 9.24 10.38 10.81
CA ARG A 47 9.65 8.97 10.81
C ARG A 47 8.60 8.08 11.48
N ILE A 48 8.72 6.78 11.27
CA ILE A 48 7.88 5.77 11.93
C ILE A 48 8.15 5.81 13.44
N GLN A 49 7.09 5.90 14.23
CA GLN A 49 7.15 6.00 15.69
C GLN A 49 5.89 5.40 16.33
N ILE A 50 5.96 5.13 17.64
CA ILE A 50 4.80 4.65 18.39
C ILE A 50 3.75 5.78 18.44
N PRO A 51 2.52 5.55 17.95
CA PRO A 51 1.48 6.56 18.00
C PRO A 51 0.95 6.75 19.44
N GLU A 52 0.48 7.95 19.71
CA GLU A 52 -0.21 8.24 20.97
C GLU A 52 -1.54 7.47 21.08
N PRO A 53 -1.93 6.97 22.25
CA PRO A 53 -3.15 6.18 22.43
C PRO A 53 -4.42 6.87 21.93
N ALA A 54 -4.51 8.20 22.08
CA ALA A 54 -5.65 8.98 21.59
C ALA A 54 -5.70 9.00 20.06
N ALA A 55 -4.56 9.07 19.36
CA ALA A 55 -4.50 8.97 17.91
C ALA A 55 -4.92 7.58 17.44
N VAL A 56 -4.44 6.51 18.09
CA VAL A 56 -4.85 5.13 17.78
C VAL A 56 -6.37 4.98 17.90
N ALA A 57 -6.97 5.47 18.99
CA ALA A 57 -8.42 5.38 19.20
C ALA A 57 -9.21 6.14 18.10
N ALA A 58 -8.76 7.34 17.71
CA ALA A 58 -9.41 8.14 16.68
C ALA A 58 -9.30 7.49 15.30
N ILE A 59 -8.13 6.93 14.97
CA ILE A 59 -7.89 6.24 13.69
C ILE A 59 -8.74 4.97 13.62
N ASN A 60 -8.77 4.14 14.67
CA ASN A 60 -9.58 2.93 14.70
C ASN A 60 -11.08 3.22 14.61
N ALA A 61 -11.58 4.29 15.23
CA ALA A 61 -12.97 4.73 15.07
C ALA A 61 -13.28 5.13 13.61
N GLN A 62 -12.35 5.80 12.94
CA GLN A 62 -12.50 6.17 11.54
C GLN A 62 -12.47 4.95 10.60
N ILE A 63 -11.60 3.96 10.88
CA ILE A 63 -11.56 2.68 10.15
C ILE A 63 -12.90 1.96 10.29
N SER A 64 -13.44 1.85 11.50
CA SER A 64 -14.75 1.21 11.71
C SER A 64 -15.90 1.93 10.97
N ALA A 65 -15.82 3.25 10.85
CA ALA A 65 -16.78 4.02 10.04
C ALA A 65 -16.66 3.70 8.53
N LEU A 66 -15.43 3.54 8.03
CA LEU A 66 -15.17 3.10 6.65
C LEU A 66 -15.76 1.71 6.39
N GLU A 67 -15.45 0.74 7.24
CA GLU A 67 -15.93 -0.64 7.13
C GLU A 67 -17.47 -0.71 7.15
N THR A 68 -18.11 0.04 8.05
CA THR A 68 -19.57 0.11 8.14
C THR A 68 -20.17 0.71 6.86
N THR A 69 -19.53 1.71 6.26
CA THR A 69 -20.01 2.38 5.05
C THR A 69 -19.78 1.53 3.80
N LEU A 70 -18.71 0.75 3.77
CA LEU A 70 -18.38 -0.16 2.67
C LEU A 70 -19.45 -1.27 2.56
N GLY A 71 -19.93 -1.79 3.68
CA GLY A 71 -20.89 -2.89 3.73
C GLY A 71 -20.23 -4.24 3.44
N GLU A 72 -20.66 -4.91 2.37
CA GLU A 72 -20.09 -6.22 2.01
C GLU A 72 -18.64 -6.09 1.51
N PRO A 73 -17.75 -7.03 1.91
CA PRO A 73 -16.37 -7.07 1.41
C PRO A 73 -16.32 -7.19 -0.11
N LEU A 74 -15.31 -6.59 -0.72
CA LEU A 74 -15.01 -6.77 -2.14
C LEU A 74 -14.61 -8.23 -2.40
N GLY A 75 -15.06 -8.80 -3.51
CA GLY A 75 -14.57 -10.11 -3.95
C GLY A 75 -13.11 -10.07 -4.41
N VAL A 76 -12.50 -11.23 -4.61
CA VAL A 76 -11.06 -11.42 -4.91
C VAL A 76 -10.59 -10.55 -6.08
N GLU A 77 -11.29 -10.55 -7.21
CA GLU A 77 -10.90 -9.76 -8.39
C GLU A 77 -10.95 -8.26 -8.15
N ALA A 78 -11.99 -7.77 -7.48
CA ALA A 78 -12.14 -6.36 -7.17
C ALA A 78 -11.10 -5.90 -6.14
N THR A 79 -10.83 -6.72 -5.12
CA THR A 79 -9.77 -6.49 -4.14
C THR A 79 -8.41 -6.47 -4.82
N ALA A 80 -8.11 -7.43 -5.70
CA ALA A 80 -6.86 -7.48 -6.45
C ALA A 80 -6.66 -6.23 -7.32
N ALA A 81 -7.71 -5.72 -7.96
CA ALA A 81 -7.64 -4.47 -8.71
C ALA A 81 -7.43 -3.25 -7.78
N ALA A 82 -8.10 -3.21 -6.63
CA ALA A 82 -8.04 -2.11 -5.69
C ALA A 82 -6.69 -1.99 -4.98
N VAL A 83 -6.00 -3.11 -4.68
CA VAL A 83 -4.70 -3.09 -3.99
C VAL A 83 -3.52 -2.76 -4.90
N GLN A 84 -3.68 -2.84 -6.23
CA GLN A 84 -2.60 -2.47 -7.15
C GLN A 84 -2.24 -1.00 -7.05
N GLY A 85 -0.94 -0.70 -7.17
CA GLY A 85 -0.42 0.67 -7.15
C GLY A 85 0.78 0.84 -6.21
N ASP A 86 1.17 2.09 -6.04
CA ASP A 86 2.22 2.52 -5.13
C ASP A 86 1.59 3.02 -3.83
N TRP A 87 2.11 2.54 -2.71
CA TRP A 87 1.57 2.77 -1.37
C TRP A 87 2.64 3.22 -0.40
N ARG A 88 2.28 4.07 0.53
CA ARG A 88 3.11 4.46 1.67
C ARG A 88 2.41 4.10 2.97
N LEU A 89 3.13 3.43 3.89
CA LEU A 89 2.65 3.18 5.24
C LEU A 89 2.53 4.50 5.99
N VAL A 90 1.35 4.81 6.50
CA VAL A 90 1.06 6.07 7.21
C VAL A 90 0.62 5.86 8.65
N PHE A 91 0.27 4.63 9.02
CA PHE A 91 -0.08 4.26 10.39
C PHE A 91 0.09 2.76 10.63
N SER A 92 0.51 2.41 11.83
CA SER A 92 0.36 1.08 12.41
C SER A 92 0.21 1.18 13.91
N ASP A 93 -0.61 0.31 14.50
CA ASP A 93 -0.68 0.10 15.95
C ASP A 93 0.19 -1.09 16.41
N SER A 94 0.89 -1.74 15.48
CA SER A 94 1.87 -2.79 15.80
C SER A 94 3.10 -2.19 16.50
N ALA A 95 3.32 -2.59 17.75
CA ALA A 95 4.49 -2.14 18.50
C ALA A 95 5.82 -2.54 17.87
N SER A 96 5.88 -3.70 17.18
CA SER A 96 7.08 -4.15 16.45
C SER A 96 7.36 -3.25 15.25
N ILE A 97 6.36 -2.98 14.41
CA ILE A 97 6.52 -2.09 13.26
C ILE A 97 6.94 -0.69 13.70
N CYS A 98 6.33 -0.16 14.76
CA CYS A 98 6.63 1.18 15.24
C CYS A 98 8.02 1.32 15.88
N LYS A 99 8.57 0.25 16.45
CA LYS A 99 9.90 0.24 17.08
C LYS A 99 11.02 -0.20 16.12
N GLU A 100 10.73 -1.21 15.34
CA GLU A 100 11.74 -1.96 14.59
C GLU A 100 11.63 -1.74 13.08
N GLY A 101 10.59 -1.02 12.63
CA GLY A 101 10.22 -0.92 11.22
C GLY A 101 9.54 -2.19 10.72
N LEU A 102 9.08 -2.17 9.48
CA LEU A 102 8.38 -3.33 8.89
C LEU A 102 9.31 -4.52 8.70
N LEU A 103 10.58 -4.27 8.36
CA LEU A 103 11.59 -5.30 8.08
C LEU A 103 12.47 -5.64 9.29
N GLY A 104 12.29 -4.95 10.42
CA GLY A 104 13.02 -5.23 11.66
C GLY A 104 14.40 -4.61 11.76
N TYR A 105 14.82 -3.78 10.80
CA TYR A 105 16.13 -3.13 10.86
C TYR A 105 16.25 -2.07 11.95
N GLY A 106 15.14 -1.49 12.40
CA GLY A 106 15.11 -0.57 13.54
C GLY A 106 15.46 -1.23 14.87
N ALA A 107 15.53 -2.56 14.97
CA ALA A 107 16.08 -3.27 16.11
C ALA A 107 17.61 -3.11 16.21
N ILE A 108 18.30 -2.71 15.13
CA ILE A 108 19.74 -2.43 15.13
C ILE A 108 19.97 -1.08 15.83
N PRO A 109 20.86 -0.98 16.81
CA PRO A 109 21.15 0.26 17.51
C PRO A 109 21.49 1.41 16.52
N PHE A 110 20.87 2.56 16.76
CA PHE A 110 21.04 3.79 15.98
C PHE A 110 20.53 3.73 14.52
N VAL A 111 19.74 2.72 14.17
CA VAL A 111 19.00 2.65 12.90
C VAL A 111 17.55 3.05 13.15
N SER A 112 17.00 3.91 12.30
CA SER A 112 15.60 4.35 12.38
C SER A 112 14.91 4.12 11.04
N SER A 113 13.66 3.66 11.06
CA SER A 113 12.82 3.58 9.88
C SER A 113 12.23 4.96 9.56
N LEU A 114 12.53 5.49 8.38
CA LEU A 114 12.02 6.78 7.90
C LEU A 114 10.66 6.63 7.21
N ALA A 115 10.53 5.61 6.38
CA ALA A 115 9.30 5.33 5.65
C ALA A 115 9.29 3.88 5.16
N VAL A 116 8.10 3.34 4.97
CA VAL A 116 7.87 2.08 4.25
C VAL A 116 7.01 2.36 3.03
N LEU A 117 7.48 1.94 1.88
CA LEU A 117 6.82 2.06 0.59
C LEU A 117 6.55 0.66 0.04
N GLN A 118 5.42 0.47 -0.64
CA GLN A 118 5.08 -0.81 -1.25
C GLN A 118 4.49 -0.59 -2.64
N ARG A 119 4.97 -1.37 -3.61
CA ARG A 119 4.38 -1.49 -4.95
C ARG A 119 3.75 -2.86 -5.11
N LEU A 120 2.50 -2.89 -5.54
CA LEU A 120 1.80 -4.08 -6.00
C LEU A 120 1.40 -3.88 -7.45
N SER A 121 1.88 -4.72 -8.35
CA SER A 121 1.68 -4.58 -9.79
C SER A 121 1.48 -5.94 -10.46
N SER A 122 1.06 -5.92 -11.71
CA SER A 122 1.00 -7.11 -12.58
C SER A 122 2.26 -7.31 -13.43
N GLY A 123 3.33 -6.52 -13.18
CA GLY A 123 4.56 -6.54 -13.97
C GLY A 123 5.57 -7.63 -13.59
N SER A 124 6.80 -7.49 -14.04
CA SER A 124 7.89 -8.45 -13.81
C SER A 124 8.41 -8.54 -12.37
N VAL A 125 8.09 -7.56 -11.53
CA VAL A 125 8.30 -7.58 -10.08
C VAL A 125 6.96 -7.26 -9.44
N PRO A 126 6.09 -8.27 -9.24
CA PRO A 126 4.72 -8.03 -8.82
C PRO A 126 4.60 -7.39 -7.44
N ALA A 127 5.46 -7.78 -6.49
CA ALA A 127 5.50 -7.20 -5.15
C ALA A 127 6.88 -6.62 -4.85
N GLN A 128 6.91 -5.36 -4.41
CA GLN A 128 8.11 -4.72 -3.90
C GLN A 128 7.75 -3.94 -2.64
N THR A 129 8.45 -4.22 -1.55
CA THR A 129 8.36 -3.43 -0.32
C THR A 129 9.73 -2.84 -0.02
N ILE A 130 9.77 -1.54 0.22
CA ILE A 130 11.01 -0.78 0.44
C ILE A 130 10.90 -0.09 1.79
N GLU A 131 11.89 -0.29 2.64
CA GLU A 131 12.05 0.46 3.88
C GLU A 131 13.25 1.41 3.75
N ALA A 132 12.97 2.70 3.84
CA ALA A 132 13.98 3.75 3.91
C ALA A 132 14.46 3.86 5.35
N LEU A 133 15.79 3.85 5.54
CA LEU A 133 16.44 3.81 6.83
C LEU A 133 17.38 5.01 7.01
N GLU A 134 17.39 5.55 8.22
CA GLU A 134 18.44 6.43 8.70
C GLU A 134 19.44 5.61 9.50
N LEU A 135 20.69 5.65 9.09
CA LEU A 135 21.82 4.95 9.67
C LEU A 135 22.59 5.87 10.61
N PRO A 136 23.55 5.35 11.41
CA PRO A 136 24.44 6.17 12.22
C PRO A 136 25.10 7.28 11.41
N LEU A 137 25.29 8.44 12.05
CA LEU A 137 25.84 9.66 11.46
C LEU A 137 24.97 10.33 10.39
N GLY A 138 23.66 10.01 10.34
CA GLY A 138 22.70 10.60 9.43
C GLY A 138 22.78 10.09 7.99
N ALA A 139 23.57 9.05 7.73
CA ALA A 139 23.55 8.40 6.43
C ALA A 139 22.18 7.74 6.19
N LYS A 140 21.68 7.81 4.95
CA LYS A 140 20.39 7.22 4.60
C LYS A 140 20.57 6.13 3.56
N ASN A 141 19.77 5.09 3.67
CA ASN A 141 19.76 3.97 2.72
C ASN A 141 18.37 3.34 2.65
N ALA A 142 18.17 2.41 1.72
CA ALA A 142 16.92 1.71 1.58
C ALA A 142 17.16 0.20 1.38
N VAL A 143 16.33 -0.59 2.03
CA VAL A 143 16.27 -2.05 1.84
C VAL A 143 15.00 -2.37 1.08
N ALA A 144 15.12 -3.14 0.02
CA ALA A 144 14.01 -3.58 -0.82
C ALA A 144 13.80 -5.08 -0.70
N LEU A 145 12.56 -5.50 -0.44
CA LEU A 145 12.09 -6.86 -0.64
C LEU A 145 11.40 -6.94 -1.99
N LYS A 146 11.67 -7.99 -2.75
CA LYS A 146 11.05 -8.27 -4.06
C LYS A 146 10.49 -9.67 -4.10
N GLY A 147 9.28 -9.80 -4.67
CA GLY A 147 8.60 -11.08 -4.74
C GLY A 147 7.29 -11.01 -5.50
N GLU A 148 6.36 -11.83 -5.09
CA GLU A 148 5.04 -11.96 -5.70
C GLU A 148 3.95 -11.63 -4.70
N TRP A 149 2.75 -11.34 -5.19
CA TRP A 149 1.57 -11.15 -4.37
C TRP A 149 0.34 -11.80 -5.00
N ARG A 150 -0.62 -12.13 -4.16
CA ARG A 150 -1.93 -12.62 -4.56
C ARG A 150 -2.99 -12.23 -3.54
N ILE A 151 -4.23 -12.33 -3.93
CA ILE A 151 -5.37 -12.27 -3.02
C ILE A 151 -5.87 -13.69 -2.84
N ASP A 152 -5.87 -14.16 -1.59
CA ASP A 152 -6.54 -15.37 -1.15
C ASP A 152 -7.88 -14.97 -0.49
N GLU A 153 -8.78 -15.93 -0.33
CA GLU A 153 -10.08 -15.74 0.33
C GLU A 153 -10.21 -16.74 1.47
N ASP A 154 -10.71 -16.28 2.61
CA ASP A 154 -11.08 -17.12 3.73
C ASP A 154 -12.50 -16.77 4.22
N ASP A 155 -12.90 -17.37 5.37
CA ASP A 155 -14.22 -17.18 5.95
C ASP A 155 -14.46 -15.72 6.44
N GLU A 156 -13.41 -14.92 6.61
CA GLU A 156 -13.47 -13.53 7.10
C GLU A 156 -13.34 -12.51 5.96
N GLY A 157 -12.99 -12.94 4.74
CA GLY A 157 -12.87 -12.08 3.56
C GLY A 157 -11.59 -12.28 2.77
N CYS A 158 -11.15 -11.24 2.06
CA CYS A 158 -9.96 -11.29 1.22
C CYS A 158 -8.67 -11.04 2.01
N ILE A 159 -7.66 -11.87 1.77
CA ILE A 159 -6.34 -11.77 2.37
C ILE A 159 -5.33 -11.40 1.28
N LEU A 160 -4.61 -10.31 1.48
CA LEU A 160 -3.43 -9.99 0.67
C LEU A 160 -2.24 -10.79 1.18
N VAL A 161 -1.68 -11.62 0.31
CA VAL A 161 -0.49 -12.42 0.58
C VAL A 161 0.66 -11.90 -0.28
N CYS A 162 1.76 -11.50 0.37
CA CYS A 162 3.00 -11.13 -0.30
C CYS A 162 4.09 -12.15 0.05
N GLU A 163 4.71 -12.75 -0.95
CA GLU A 163 5.80 -13.70 -0.82
C GLU A 163 7.09 -13.10 -1.37
N TYR A 164 8.05 -12.81 -0.50
CA TYR A 164 9.28 -12.16 -0.90
C TYR A 164 10.41 -13.18 -1.03
N ALA A 165 11.02 -13.26 -2.19
CA ALA A 165 12.11 -14.20 -2.51
C ALA A 165 13.48 -13.55 -2.43
N LYS A 166 13.57 -12.20 -2.41
CA LYS A 166 14.83 -11.49 -2.54
C LYS A 166 14.86 -10.21 -1.71
N THR A 167 15.98 -10.01 -1.02
CA THR A 167 16.29 -8.78 -0.28
C THR A 167 17.48 -8.07 -0.94
N GLU A 168 17.36 -6.77 -1.16
CA GLU A 168 18.39 -5.94 -1.80
C GLU A 168 18.68 -4.69 -0.97
N LEU A 169 19.97 -4.31 -0.91
CA LEU A 169 20.45 -3.04 -0.37
C LEU A 169 21.40 -2.41 -1.39
N GLY A 170 21.05 -1.25 -1.92
CA GLY A 170 21.87 -0.55 -2.91
C GLY A 170 22.21 -1.39 -4.13
N GLY A 171 21.33 -2.30 -4.54
CA GLY A 171 21.55 -3.25 -5.65
C GLY A 171 22.28 -4.55 -5.28
N ALA A 172 22.83 -4.66 -4.07
CA ALA A 172 23.43 -5.90 -3.58
C ALA A 172 22.35 -6.80 -2.94
N THR A 173 22.36 -8.09 -3.27
CA THR A 173 21.47 -9.07 -2.61
C THR A 173 21.99 -9.34 -1.20
N LEU A 174 21.10 -9.21 -0.22
CA LEU A 174 21.37 -9.51 1.18
C LEU A 174 20.73 -10.83 1.61
N PRO A 175 21.24 -11.47 2.69
CA PRO A 175 20.46 -12.47 3.40
C PRO A 175 19.16 -11.84 3.90
N ASN A 176 18.13 -12.66 4.00
CA ASN A 176 16.82 -12.19 4.41
C ASN A 176 16.85 -11.48 5.78
N PRO A 177 16.03 -10.42 5.97
CA PRO A 177 15.95 -9.72 7.25
C PRO A 177 15.53 -10.65 8.40
N PRO A 178 15.88 -10.32 9.65
CA PRO A 178 15.59 -11.17 10.82
C PRO A 178 14.12 -11.58 10.98
N GLN A 179 13.19 -10.71 10.60
CA GLN A 179 11.75 -11.00 10.66
C GLN A 179 11.26 -11.90 9.52
N VAL A 180 12.13 -12.18 8.55
CA VAL A 180 11.84 -12.83 7.28
C VAL A 180 12.68 -14.10 7.11
N GLN A 181 12.91 -14.90 8.18
CA GLN A 181 13.95 -15.96 8.20
C GLN A 181 13.50 -17.39 7.86
N THR A 182 12.24 -17.68 7.59
CA THR A 182 11.81 -19.09 7.43
C THR A 182 11.00 -19.34 6.16
N GLY A 183 11.68 -19.81 5.12
CA GLY A 183 11.03 -20.35 3.91
C GLY A 183 10.58 -19.30 2.90
N PRO A 184 9.73 -19.62 1.92
CA PRO A 184 9.04 -18.61 1.12
C PRO A 184 8.23 -17.77 2.09
N GLN A 185 8.55 -16.49 2.14
CA GLN A 185 8.16 -15.69 3.28
C GLN A 185 6.86 -15.01 2.96
N VAL A 186 5.85 -15.45 3.66
CA VAL A 186 4.52 -14.88 3.60
C VAL A 186 4.48 -13.76 4.63
N VAL A 187 4.50 -12.54 4.19
CA VAL A 187 3.96 -11.43 4.97
C VAL A 187 2.48 -11.42 4.65
N ALA A 188 1.73 -12.27 5.33
CA ALA A 188 0.29 -12.29 5.17
C ALA A 188 -0.31 -11.13 5.94
N ALA A 189 -1.10 -10.32 5.27
CA ALA A 189 -1.96 -9.35 5.92
C ALA A 189 -3.40 -9.69 5.60
N ALA A 190 -4.25 -9.77 6.60
CA ALA A 190 -5.68 -9.82 6.35
C ALA A 190 -6.10 -8.48 5.74
N SER A 191 -6.75 -8.51 4.61
CA SER A 191 -7.26 -7.30 3.98
C SER A 191 -8.59 -6.92 4.60
N VAL A 192 -8.81 -5.65 4.76
CA VAL A 192 -10.08 -5.16 5.28
C VAL A 192 -10.74 -4.21 4.31
N HIS A 193 -10.08 -3.12 4.00
CA HIS A 193 -10.58 -2.10 3.10
C HIS A 193 -9.51 -1.75 2.09
N ALA A 194 -9.84 -1.81 0.81
CA ALA A 194 -8.99 -1.31 -0.28
C ALA A 194 -9.83 -0.37 -1.14
N GLY A 195 -9.63 0.93 -0.97
CA GLY A 195 -10.30 1.98 -1.69
C GLY A 195 -9.39 2.70 -2.70
N GLU A 196 -9.84 3.87 -3.15
CA GLU A 196 -9.07 4.66 -4.13
C GLU A 196 -7.80 5.24 -3.52
N ARG A 197 -7.84 5.68 -2.27
CA ARG A 197 -6.77 6.43 -1.60
C ARG A 197 -6.15 5.73 -0.42
N VAL A 198 -6.86 4.77 0.16
CA VAL A 198 -6.49 4.11 1.41
C VAL A 198 -6.62 2.60 1.27
N ARG A 199 -5.66 1.89 1.86
CA ARG A 199 -5.73 0.45 2.12
C ARG A 199 -5.52 0.22 3.61
N VAL A 200 -6.44 -0.47 4.24
CA VAL A 200 -6.37 -0.87 5.65
C VAL A 200 -6.18 -2.38 5.71
N GLU A 201 -5.22 -2.82 6.48
CA GLU A 201 -4.88 -4.22 6.67
C GLU A 201 -4.87 -4.58 8.15
N ARG A 202 -5.28 -5.80 8.48
CA ARG A 202 -5.10 -6.39 9.80
C ARG A 202 -4.30 -7.68 9.68
N ASN A 203 -3.25 -7.81 10.45
CA ASN A 203 -2.47 -9.03 10.51
C ASN A 203 -3.13 -10.09 11.42
N ALA A 204 -2.60 -11.31 11.41
CA ALA A 204 -3.11 -12.41 12.23
C ALA A 204 -3.07 -12.15 13.75
N ALA A 205 -2.28 -11.19 14.21
CA ALA A 205 -2.24 -10.76 15.62
C ALA A 205 -3.27 -9.65 15.92
N GLY A 206 -4.09 -9.24 14.93
CA GLY A 206 -5.08 -8.18 15.05
C GLY A 206 -4.52 -6.77 14.96
N ALA A 207 -3.22 -6.61 14.71
CA ALA A 207 -2.65 -5.28 14.53
C ALA A 207 -3.05 -4.69 13.17
N THR A 208 -3.38 -3.41 13.19
CA THR A 208 -3.86 -2.64 12.05
C THR A 208 -2.73 -1.84 11.41
N THR A 209 -2.71 -1.82 10.08
CA THR A 209 -1.87 -0.95 9.27
C THR A 209 -2.71 -0.16 8.28
N VAL A 210 -2.34 1.10 8.04
CA VAL A 210 -2.98 1.97 7.05
C VAL A 210 -1.94 2.41 6.03
N TRP A 211 -2.27 2.19 4.78
CA TRP A 211 -1.48 2.58 3.62
C TRP A 211 -2.18 3.67 2.84
N ALA A 212 -1.45 4.70 2.47
CA ALA A 212 -1.91 5.76 1.58
C ALA A 212 -1.43 5.51 0.16
N ARG A 213 -2.34 5.56 -0.81
CA ARG A 213 -1.99 5.50 -2.23
C ARG A 213 -1.15 6.71 -2.62
N GLN A 214 -0.17 6.49 -3.45
CA GLN A 214 0.76 7.52 -3.89
C GLN A 214 0.55 7.84 -5.37
N ASP A 215 0.47 9.13 -5.68
CA ASP A 215 0.43 9.63 -7.06
C ASP A 215 1.83 9.78 -7.66
N VAL A 216 2.85 9.76 -6.79
CA VAL A 216 4.27 9.86 -7.16
C VAL A 216 4.89 8.48 -7.07
N SER A 217 5.74 8.12 -8.05
CA SER A 217 6.38 6.81 -8.07
C SER A 217 7.25 6.56 -6.84
N ILE A 218 7.41 5.30 -6.47
CA ILE A 218 8.27 4.88 -5.33
C ILE A 218 9.70 5.39 -5.52
N GLU A 219 10.23 5.35 -6.72
CA GLU A 219 11.59 5.80 -7.03
C GLU A 219 11.77 7.29 -6.71
N ALA A 220 10.83 8.14 -7.13
CA ALA A 220 10.89 9.58 -6.87
C ALA A 220 10.74 9.89 -5.37
N GLN A 221 9.91 9.13 -4.64
CA GLN A 221 9.79 9.26 -3.19
C GLN A 221 11.07 8.86 -2.47
N LEU A 222 11.71 7.77 -2.90
CA LEU A 222 13.00 7.32 -2.36
C LEU A 222 14.10 8.35 -2.60
N ASP A 223 14.18 8.91 -3.80
CA ASP A 223 15.15 9.95 -4.13
C ASP A 223 15.00 11.18 -3.21
N GLU A 224 13.78 11.51 -2.78
CA GLU A 224 13.54 12.57 -1.82
C GLU A 224 13.90 12.17 -0.38
N LEU A 225 13.53 10.97 0.04
CA LEU A 225 13.80 10.48 1.40
C LEU A 225 15.30 10.27 1.66
N LEU A 226 16.07 9.90 0.65
CA LEU A 226 17.49 9.57 0.76
C LEU A 226 18.42 10.78 0.57
N LYS A 227 17.91 11.95 0.24
CA LYS A 227 18.65 13.23 0.27
C LYS A 227 18.89 13.67 1.71
#